data_5fe2cc2992449885177ceea11382bf56
#
_entry.id   5fe2cc2992449885177ceea11382bf56
#
_cell.length_a   1.000
_cell.length_b   1.000
_cell.length_c   1.000
_cell.angle_alpha   90.00
_cell.angle_beta   90.00
_cell.angle_gamma   90.00
#
_symmetry.space_group_name_H-M   'P 1'
#
loop_
_entity.id
_entity.type
_entity.pdbx_description
1 polymer ?
#
loop_
_entity_poly.entity_id
_entity_poly.type
_entity_poly.pdbx_seq_one_letter_code
_entity_poly.pdbx_strand_id
1 'polypeptide(L)'
;MNKSEIRKKIFHIRKKKFSQKLAINSNKFIKFLEKKNIKNKIIGGYYPFNFELNILNILEALKKKKYSISLPKVGKNNRMNFFQWSLNDPLRINRYGIPEPISKKKSYPGILLIPLLAFDKQLNRLGYGGGYYDRYISSFEDN
;
A
#
# COMPACT_ATOMS: atom_id res chain seq x y z
N MET A 1 -17.55 -10.76 -18.48
CA MET A 1 -16.10 -10.44 -18.35
C MET A 1 -15.62 -10.92 -16.98
N ASN A 2 -14.65 -11.81 -16.96
CA ASN A 2 -14.10 -12.32 -15.70
C ASN A 2 -13.09 -11.33 -15.06
N LYS A 3 -12.73 -11.57 -13.79
CA LYS A 3 -11.80 -10.67 -13.06
C LYS A 3 -10.44 -10.52 -13.75
N SER A 4 -9.93 -11.54 -14.43
CA SER A 4 -8.64 -11.48 -15.14
C SER A 4 -8.70 -10.54 -16.34
N GLU A 5 -9.76 -10.60 -17.11
CA GLU A 5 -10.00 -9.73 -18.27
C GLU A 5 -10.17 -8.27 -17.83
N ILE A 6 -10.93 -8.04 -16.76
CA ILE A 6 -11.09 -6.70 -16.18
C ILE A 6 -9.73 -6.13 -15.74
N ARG A 7 -8.90 -6.92 -15.06
CA ARG A 7 -7.55 -6.51 -14.65
C ARG A 7 -6.69 -6.09 -15.83
N LYS A 8 -6.65 -6.90 -16.88
CA LYS A 8 -5.87 -6.60 -18.11
C LYS A 8 -6.33 -5.29 -18.75
N LYS A 9 -7.64 -5.11 -18.91
CA LYS A 9 -8.24 -3.91 -19.49
C LYS A 9 -7.88 -2.65 -18.67
N ILE A 10 -8.09 -2.71 -17.36
CA ILE A 10 -7.84 -1.57 -16.47
C ILE A 10 -6.35 -1.26 -16.40
N PHE A 11 -5.48 -2.26 -16.31
CA PHE A 11 -4.04 -2.07 -16.33
C PHE A 11 -3.58 -1.34 -17.61
N HIS A 12 -4.12 -1.73 -18.77
CA HIS A 12 -3.82 -1.07 -20.05
C HIS A 12 -4.27 0.40 -20.06
N ILE A 13 -5.50 0.68 -19.56
CA ILE A 13 -6.01 2.05 -19.42
C ILE A 13 -5.11 2.87 -18.49
N ARG A 14 -4.73 2.30 -17.36
CA ARG A 14 -3.86 2.95 -16.37
C ARG A 14 -2.50 3.27 -16.97
N LYS A 15 -1.87 2.33 -17.67
CA LYS A 15 -0.60 2.53 -18.36
C LYS A 15 -0.64 3.70 -19.34
N LYS A 16 -1.71 3.81 -20.12
CA LYS A 16 -1.90 4.92 -21.09
C LYS A 16 -2.14 6.27 -20.42
N LYS A 17 -2.85 6.29 -19.30
CA LYS A 17 -3.25 7.52 -18.59
C LYS A 17 -2.34 7.88 -17.42
N PHE A 18 -1.28 7.10 -17.20
CA PHE A 18 -0.37 7.34 -16.08
C PHE A 18 0.28 8.72 -16.20
N SER A 19 0.26 9.46 -15.11
CA SER A 19 0.97 10.73 -14.96
C SER A 19 1.66 10.76 -13.61
N GLN A 20 2.95 11.07 -13.60
CA GLN A 20 3.72 11.28 -12.37
C GLN A 20 3.22 12.47 -11.56
N LYS A 21 2.44 13.37 -12.17
CA LYS A 21 1.83 14.53 -11.50
C LYS A 21 0.60 14.16 -10.68
N LEU A 22 0.05 12.96 -10.87
CA LEU A 22 -1.12 12.51 -10.11
C LEU A 22 -0.70 12.17 -8.68
N ALA A 23 -1.12 13.00 -7.75
CA ALA A 23 -0.82 12.84 -6.34
C ALA A 23 -2.03 13.17 -5.47
N ILE A 24 -2.12 12.52 -4.31
CA ILE A 24 -3.10 12.86 -3.28
C ILE A 24 -2.59 14.07 -2.49
N ASN A 25 -3.49 15.01 -2.17
CA ASN A 25 -3.15 16.11 -1.30
C ASN A 25 -2.89 15.60 0.13
N SER A 26 -1.63 15.63 0.55
CA SER A 26 -1.20 15.09 1.85
C SER A 26 -1.85 15.81 3.04
N ASN A 27 -2.07 17.13 2.98
CA ASN A 27 -2.70 17.86 4.06
C ASN A 27 -4.17 17.46 4.25
N LYS A 28 -4.92 17.30 3.16
CA LYS A 28 -6.31 16.80 3.21
C LYS A 28 -6.38 15.38 3.76
N PHE A 29 -5.44 14.53 3.36
CA PHE A 29 -5.36 13.16 3.81
C PHE A 29 -5.05 13.07 5.32
N ILE A 30 -4.08 13.86 5.80
CA ILE A 30 -3.74 13.90 7.23
C ILE A 30 -4.93 14.38 8.06
N LYS A 31 -5.59 15.47 7.66
CA LYS A 31 -6.81 15.97 8.34
C LYS A 31 -7.91 14.90 8.40
N PHE A 32 -8.07 14.12 7.34
CA PHE A 32 -9.01 13.00 7.33
C PHE A 32 -8.63 11.93 8.37
N LEU A 33 -7.36 11.54 8.47
CA LEU A 33 -6.89 10.57 9.47
C LEU A 33 -7.04 11.08 10.90
N GLU A 34 -6.71 12.35 11.14
CA GLU A 34 -6.85 12.99 12.46
C GLU A 34 -8.32 12.95 12.94
N LYS A 35 -9.27 13.20 12.06
CA LYS A 35 -10.71 13.08 12.37
C LYS A 35 -11.13 11.66 12.74
N LYS A 36 -10.47 10.63 12.24
CA LYS A 36 -10.76 9.22 12.58
C LYS A 36 -10.26 8.82 13.97
N ASN A 37 -9.41 9.65 14.59
CA ASN A 37 -8.87 9.44 15.94
C ASN A 37 -8.30 8.03 16.17
N ILE A 38 -7.55 7.53 15.18
CA ILE A 38 -6.95 6.19 15.24
C ILE A 38 -5.74 6.24 16.18
N LYS A 39 -5.76 5.41 17.23
CA LYS A 39 -4.71 5.38 18.26
C LYS A 39 -3.41 4.78 17.74
N ASN A 40 -3.49 3.69 16.96
CA ASN A 40 -2.32 3.06 16.38
C ASN A 40 -1.81 3.89 15.19
N LYS A 41 -0.72 4.62 15.40
CA LYS A 41 -0.09 5.51 14.42
C LYS A 41 0.98 4.82 13.55
N ILE A 42 0.87 3.53 13.35
CA ILE A 42 1.72 2.79 12.41
C ILE A 42 0.98 2.69 11.07
N ILE A 43 1.60 3.19 10.03
CA ILE A 43 1.09 3.16 8.65
C ILE A 43 1.75 2.02 7.90
N GLY A 44 0.94 1.11 7.36
CA GLY A 44 1.36 0.18 6.32
C GLY A 44 1.16 0.83 4.95
N GLY A 45 2.24 1.32 4.38
CA GLY A 45 2.24 1.89 3.04
C GLY A 45 2.63 0.86 1.97
N TYR A 46 2.88 1.34 0.77
CA TYR A 46 3.49 0.57 -0.30
C TYR A 46 4.50 1.44 -1.05
N TYR A 47 5.50 0.81 -1.65
CA TYR A 47 6.37 1.49 -2.60
C TYR A 47 5.72 1.40 -3.99
N PRO A 48 5.47 2.54 -4.67
CA PRO A 48 4.73 2.55 -5.94
C PRO A 48 5.43 1.71 -7.00
N PHE A 49 4.67 0.84 -7.68
CA PHE A 49 5.13 -0.06 -8.70
C PHE A 49 4.06 -0.20 -9.80
N ASN A 50 4.46 -0.45 -11.05
CA ASN A 50 3.56 -0.70 -12.18
C ASN A 50 2.40 0.31 -12.30
N PHE A 51 2.71 1.58 -12.43
CA PHE A 51 1.72 2.65 -12.61
C PHE A 51 0.76 2.81 -11.43
N GLU A 52 1.15 2.38 -10.25
CA GLU A 52 0.44 2.66 -9.00
C GLU A 52 0.51 4.15 -8.66
N LEU A 53 -0.48 4.62 -7.92
CA LEU A 53 -0.48 5.97 -7.40
C LEU A 53 0.74 6.18 -6.49
N ASN A 54 1.50 7.24 -6.75
CA ASN A 54 2.63 7.58 -5.92
C ASN A 54 2.14 8.18 -4.58
N ILE A 55 2.41 7.47 -3.49
CA ILE A 55 2.06 7.89 -2.12
C ILE A 55 3.28 8.30 -1.29
N LEU A 56 4.47 8.39 -1.88
CA LEU A 56 5.68 8.70 -1.10
C LEU A 56 5.59 10.07 -0.43
N ASN A 57 4.97 11.06 -1.06
CA ASN A 57 4.68 12.37 -0.47
C ASN A 57 3.78 12.29 0.77
N ILE A 58 2.80 11.37 0.76
CA ILE A 58 1.92 11.11 1.92
C ILE A 58 2.72 10.46 3.03
N LEU A 59 3.52 9.44 2.73
CA LEU A 59 4.35 8.74 3.73
C LEU A 59 5.33 9.71 4.41
N GLU A 60 5.95 10.60 3.63
CA GLU A 60 6.83 11.65 4.16
C GLU A 60 6.08 12.60 5.10
N ALA A 61 4.91 13.10 4.67
CA ALA A 61 4.10 14.01 5.46
C ALA A 61 3.60 13.36 6.77
N LEU A 62 3.21 12.07 6.72
CA LEU A 62 2.83 11.30 7.90
C LEU A 62 4.01 11.10 8.85
N LYS A 63 5.22 10.85 8.33
CA LYS A 63 6.43 10.75 9.14
C LYS A 63 6.70 12.05 9.92
N LYS A 64 6.55 13.21 9.28
CA LYS A 64 6.65 14.54 9.93
C LYS A 64 5.61 14.73 11.03
N LYS A 65 4.45 14.08 10.92
CA LYS A 65 3.39 14.04 11.95
C LYS A 65 3.56 12.93 12.99
N LYS A 66 4.77 12.35 13.10
CA LYS A 66 5.14 11.32 14.06
C LYS A 66 4.42 9.96 13.88
N TYR A 67 3.90 9.68 12.69
CA TYR A 67 3.50 8.32 12.34
C TYR A 67 4.74 7.46 12.04
N SER A 68 4.72 6.22 12.45
CA SER A 68 5.69 5.22 12.04
C SER A 68 5.29 4.63 10.69
N ILE A 69 6.24 4.51 9.77
CA ILE A 69 5.97 3.96 8.44
C ILE A 69 6.51 2.54 8.36
N SER A 70 5.77 1.69 7.70
CA SER A 70 6.18 0.32 7.36
C SER A 70 5.80 -0.01 5.92
N LEU A 71 6.57 -0.90 5.31
CA LEU A 71 6.31 -1.42 3.97
C LEU A 71 6.15 -2.94 4.00
N PRO A 72 5.38 -3.50 3.06
CA PRO A 72 5.16 -4.93 2.98
C PRO A 72 6.40 -5.65 2.46
N LYS A 73 6.59 -6.85 2.96
CA LYS A 73 7.58 -7.82 2.48
C LYS A 73 6.90 -9.16 2.28
N VAL A 74 7.07 -9.72 1.10
CA VAL A 74 6.56 -11.05 0.76
C VAL A 74 7.49 -12.11 1.34
N GLY A 75 6.94 -12.99 2.14
CA GLY A 75 7.63 -14.11 2.76
C GLY A 75 7.35 -15.44 2.06
N LYS A 76 7.64 -16.52 2.77
CA LYS A 76 7.33 -17.90 2.35
C LYS A 76 5.80 -18.13 2.34
N ASN A 77 5.36 -19.13 1.57
CA ASN A 77 3.95 -19.55 1.49
C ASN A 77 2.98 -18.43 1.12
N ASN A 78 3.39 -17.51 0.25
CA ASN A 78 2.59 -16.37 -0.21
C ASN A 78 2.02 -15.50 0.93
N ARG A 79 2.71 -15.47 2.07
CA ARG A 79 2.37 -14.59 3.18
C ARG A 79 3.09 -13.26 3.04
N MET A 80 2.47 -12.21 3.56
CA MET A 80 3.00 -10.86 3.60
C MET A 80 2.98 -10.35 5.03
N ASN A 81 4.03 -9.64 5.41
CA ASN A 81 4.09 -8.91 6.68
C ASN A 81 4.65 -7.52 6.43
N PHE A 82 4.42 -6.62 7.36
CA PHE A 82 4.96 -5.27 7.31
C PHE A 82 6.21 -5.16 8.16
N PHE A 83 7.16 -4.35 7.69
CA PHE A 83 8.43 -4.10 8.37
C PHE A 83 8.70 -2.60 8.42
N GLN A 84 9.29 -2.15 9.53
CA GLN A 84 9.62 -0.75 9.73
C GLN A 84 10.49 -0.24 8.58
N TRP A 85 10.14 0.95 8.09
CA TRP A 85 10.87 1.60 7.01
C TRP A 85 10.80 3.13 7.15
N SER A 86 11.81 3.82 6.66
CA SER A 86 11.88 5.27 6.52
C SER A 86 12.34 5.61 5.11
N LEU A 87 11.99 6.80 4.60
CA LEU A 87 12.27 7.15 3.20
C LEU A 87 13.76 7.07 2.81
N ASN A 88 14.64 7.21 3.78
CA ASN A 88 16.09 7.12 3.57
C ASN A 88 16.67 5.72 3.80
N ASP A 89 15.84 4.76 4.23
CA ASP A 89 16.30 3.39 4.44
C ASP A 89 16.44 2.66 3.11
N PRO A 90 17.45 1.78 2.98
CA PRO A 90 17.65 1.03 1.75
C PRO A 90 16.51 0.04 1.50
N LEU A 91 16.25 -0.20 0.22
CA LEU A 91 15.31 -1.20 -0.26
C LEU A 91 16.04 -2.25 -1.07
N ARG A 92 15.48 -3.45 -1.15
CA ARG A 92 15.90 -4.49 -2.09
C ARG A 92 14.74 -4.84 -3.02
N ILE A 93 15.07 -5.33 -4.20
CA ILE A 93 14.08 -5.81 -5.16
C ILE A 93 13.75 -7.27 -4.86
N ASN A 94 12.47 -7.58 -4.70
CA ASN A 94 12.03 -8.95 -4.49
C ASN A 94 11.86 -9.73 -5.81
N ARG A 95 11.43 -10.99 -5.73
CA ARG A 95 11.21 -11.86 -6.90
C ARG A 95 10.17 -11.35 -7.91
N TYR A 96 9.31 -10.41 -7.52
CA TYR A 96 8.32 -9.78 -8.40
C TYR A 96 8.78 -8.44 -8.98
N GLY A 97 10.02 -8.03 -8.72
CA GLY A 97 10.54 -6.75 -9.14
C GLY A 97 10.07 -5.57 -8.26
N ILE A 98 9.47 -5.84 -7.10
CA ILE A 98 8.91 -4.82 -6.21
C ILE A 98 9.95 -4.47 -5.13
N PRO A 99 10.22 -3.16 -4.89
CA PRO A 99 11.06 -2.74 -3.79
C PRO A 99 10.42 -3.09 -2.43
N GLU A 100 11.20 -3.68 -1.54
CA GLU A 100 10.79 -4.02 -0.18
C GLU A 100 11.88 -3.66 0.84
N PRO A 101 11.52 -3.39 2.12
CA PRO A 101 12.48 -2.99 3.13
C PRO A 101 13.46 -4.11 3.48
N ILE A 102 14.71 -3.74 3.74
CA ILE A 102 15.73 -4.67 4.25
C ILE A 102 15.53 -4.94 5.73
N SER A 103 14.92 -4.01 6.45
CA SER A 103 14.65 -4.10 7.88
C SER A 103 14.08 -5.47 8.28
N LYS A 104 14.53 -5.99 9.42
CA LYS A 104 13.98 -7.19 10.07
C LYS A 104 12.96 -6.87 11.16
N LYS A 105 12.76 -5.57 11.46
CA LYS A 105 11.84 -5.14 12.51
C LYS A 105 10.41 -5.18 11.98
N LYS A 106 9.68 -6.22 12.40
CA LYS A 106 8.27 -6.41 12.06
C LYS A 106 7.41 -5.32 12.67
N SER A 107 6.40 -4.88 11.92
CA SER A 107 5.42 -3.86 12.34
C SER A 107 4.01 -4.39 12.19
N TYR A 108 3.10 -3.84 13.00
CA TYR A 108 1.67 -4.16 12.97
C TYR A 108 0.87 -2.88 12.72
N PRO A 109 0.67 -2.48 11.47
CA PRO A 109 -0.02 -1.25 11.12
C PRO A 109 -1.46 -1.21 11.62
N GLY A 110 -1.86 -0.07 12.17
CA GLY A 110 -3.27 0.22 12.45
C GLY A 110 -4.00 0.83 11.25
N ILE A 111 -3.25 1.30 10.25
CA ILE A 111 -3.78 1.92 9.03
C ILE A 111 -3.03 1.34 7.84
N LEU A 112 -3.77 0.86 6.83
CA LEU A 112 -3.20 0.33 5.60
C LEU A 112 -3.55 1.23 4.41
N LEU A 113 -2.53 1.62 3.64
CA LEU A 113 -2.69 2.18 2.31
C LEU A 113 -2.49 1.05 1.31
N ILE A 114 -3.58 0.65 0.66
CA ILE A 114 -3.59 -0.56 -0.17
C ILE A 114 -3.54 -0.18 -1.64
N PRO A 115 -2.55 -0.66 -2.41
CA PRO A 115 -2.53 -0.47 -3.85
C PRO A 115 -3.66 -1.28 -4.48
N LEU A 116 -4.31 -0.70 -5.48
CA LEU A 116 -5.41 -1.34 -6.20
C LEU A 116 -5.43 -0.95 -7.68
N LEU A 117 -6.03 -1.77 -8.51
CA LEU A 117 -6.27 -1.45 -9.92
C LEU A 117 -7.51 -0.57 -10.09
N ALA A 118 -8.59 -0.90 -9.40
CA ALA A 118 -9.85 -0.20 -9.48
C ALA A 118 -10.68 -0.42 -8.22
N PHE A 119 -11.74 0.35 -8.09
CA PHE A 119 -12.79 0.16 -7.09
C PHE A 119 -14.15 0.48 -7.72
N ASP A 120 -15.21 -0.08 -7.16
CA ASP A 120 -16.58 0.19 -7.58
C ASP A 120 -17.27 1.25 -6.70
N LYS A 121 -18.53 1.53 -6.98
CA LYS A 121 -19.33 2.50 -6.21
C LYS A 121 -19.57 2.07 -4.76
N GLN A 122 -19.50 0.78 -4.48
CA GLN A 122 -19.62 0.18 -3.15
C GLN A 122 -18.28 0.11 -2.41
N LEU A 123 -17.21 0.67 -3.01
CA LEU A 123 -15.83 0.66 -2.50
C LEU A 123 -15.20 -0.75 -2.43
N ASN A 124 -15.74 -1.71 -3.16
CA ASN A 124 -15.05 -2.99 -3.36
C ASN A 124 -13.82 -2.76 -4.23
N ARG A 125 -12.67 -3.22 -3.76
CA ARG A 125 -11.42 -3.04 -4.51
C ARG A 125 -11.13 -4.22 -5.44
N LEU A 126 -10.55 -3.93 -6.58
CA LEU A 126 -9.95 -4.89 -7.48
C LEU A 126 -8.43 -4.79 -7.38
N GLY A 127 -7.81 -5.78 -6.75
CA GLY A 127 -6.35 -5.89 -6.66
C GLY A 127 -5.73 -6.60 -7.85
N TYR A 128 -4.42 -6.79 -7.80
CA TYR A 128 -3.62 -7.39 -8.88
C TYR A 128 -3.77 -8.92 -9.00
N GLY A 129 -4.43 -9.57 -8.06
CA GLY A 129 -4.77 -11.00 -8.12
C GLY A 129 -3.92 -11.90 -7.21
N GLY A 130 -2.88 -11.39 -6.54
CA GLY A 130 -2.04 -12.17 -5.64
C GLY A 130 -2.68 -12.50 -4.28
N GLY A 131 -3.71 -11.76 -3.87
CA GLY A 131 -4.45 -11.99 -2.62
C GLY A 131 -3.67 -11.70 -1.34
N TYR A 132 -2.50 -11.06 -1.42
CA TYR A 132 -1.63 -10.81 -0.26
C TYR A 132 -2.29 -9.93 0.81
N TYR A 133 -2.92 -8.84 0.41
CA TYR A 133 -3.60 -7.94 1.34
C TYR A 133 -4.85 -8.58 1.96
N ASP A 134 -5.61 -9.34 1.19
CA ASP A 134 -6.80 -10.03 1.70
C ASP A 134 -6.41 -11.06 2.77
N ARG A 135 -5.37 -11.87 2.52
CA ARG A 135 -4.84 -12.81 3.51
C ARG A 135 -4.26 -12.11 4.75
N TYR A 136 -3.56 -10.99 4.54
CA TYR A 136 -3.00 -10.23 5.66
C TYR A 136 -4.10 -9.68 6.56
N ILE A 137 -5.14 -9.06 5.98
CA ILE A 137 -6.27 -8.49 6.73
C ILE A 137 -7.02 -9.59 7.46
N SER A 138 -7.37 -10.69 6.79
CA SER A 138 -8.07 -11.83 7.40
C SER A 138 -7.33 -12.43 8.59
N SER A 139 -6.01 -12.37 8.61
CA SER A 139 -5.22 -12.87 9.75
C SER A 139 -5.44 -12.12 11.07
N PHE A 140 -6.11 -10.97 11.06
CA PHE A 140 -6.49 -10.19 12.25
C PHE A 140 -7.96 -10.36 12.64
N GLU A 141 -8.80 -10.88 11.75
CA GLU A 141 -10.23 -11.09 12.01
C GLU A 141 -10.46 -12.36 12.86
N ASP A 142 -9.50 -13.28 12.85
CA ASP A 142 -9.55 -14.57 13.55
C ASP A 142 -8.97 -14.52 14.98
N ASN A 143 -8.64 -13.32 15.52
CA ASN A 143 -8.10 -13.10 16.86
C ASN A 143 -9.09 -12.23 17.69
#